data_3d6bdb9440eadea66e51fc7e60fc2302
#
_entry.id   3d6bdb9440eadea66e51fc7e60fc2302
#
_cell.length_a   1.000
_cell.length_b   1.000
_cell.length_c   1.000
_cell.angle_alpha   90.00
_cell.angle_beta   90.00
_cell.angle_gamma   90.00
#
_symmetry.space_group_name_H-M   'P 1'
#
loop_
_entity.id
_entity.type
_entity.pdbx_description
1 polymer ?
#
loop_
_entity_poly.entity_id
_entity_poly.type
_entity_poly.pdbx_seq_one_letter_code
_entity_poly.pdbx_strand_id
1 'polypeptide(L)'
;GIFVMTENALNKLIRIDFDPEILENYRIDPSERLQTQEQRQFEPLDVTKIDLADMEKKGIRMEDIEPHLKAMSYGHKSNGLVEMNPELENGMRVSTKGRVSLEEQADGSLRVVPHYWQERPDLDAPFHGVLLDEEAKTNLMNTRHAGKVIDLELEPGKLTPCYVSIDKWTNTLEPMPVSLLEKRARIKEADLSEGKQMDFYGGGKVLLEGYTTRAGYKRDAYIQ
;
A
#
# COMPACT_ATOMS: atom_id res chain seq x y z
N GLY A 1 16.40 11.40 -19.17
CA GLY A 1 15.81 10.98 -17.88
C GLY A 1 15.25 9.57 -17.98
N ILE A 2 15.06 8.92 -16.84
CA ILE A 2 14.33 7.65 -16.76
C ILE A 2 12.95 7.98 -16.22
N PHE A 3 11.90 7.45 -16.86
CA PHE A 3 10.51 7.66 -16.48
C PHE A 3 9.86 6.31 -16.22
N VAL A 4 9.05 6.22 -15.17
CA VAL A 4 8.27 5.03 -14.87
C VAL A 4 6.81 5.40 -14.81
N MET A 5 5.99 4.68 -15.57
CA MET A 5 4.56 4.94 -15.67
C MET A 5 3.81 3.66 -16.05
N THR A 6 2.49 3.67 -15.87
CA THR A 6 1.62 2.61 -16.37
C THR A 6 1.48 2.71 -17.89
N GLU A 7 1.08 1.61 -18.54
CA GLU A 7 0.79 1.60 -19.97
C GLU A 7 -0.33 2.60 -20.34
N ASN A 8 -1.32 2.75 -19.46
CA ASN A 8 -2.40 3.70 -19.64
C ASN A 8 -1.90 5.15 -19.62
N ALA A 9 -0.99 5.48 -18.69
CA ALA A 9 -0.36 6.79 -18.62
C ALA A 9 0.51 7.05 -19.85
N LEU A 10 1.27 6.06 -20.32
CA LEU A 10 2.05 6.15 -21.54
C LEU A 10 1.15 6.42 -22.76
N ASN A 11 0.04 5.70 -22.89
CA ASN A 11 -0.91 5.90 -23.99
C ASN A 11 -1.57 7.29 -23.95
N LYS A 12 -1.80 7.86 -22.76
CA LYS A 12 -2.25 9.25 -22.63
C LYS A 12 -1.19 10.24 -23.08
N LEU A 13 0.07 10.05 -22.67
CA LEU A 13 1.19 10.89 -23.06
C LEU A 13 1.44 10.88 -24.58
N ILE A 14 1.35 9.72 -25.22
CA ILE A 14 1.45 9.60 -26.70
C ILE A 14 0.39 10.45 -27.39
N ARG A 15 -0.84 10.52 -26.85
CA ARG A 15 -1.93 11.30 -27.44
C ARG A 15 -1.75 12.82 -27.32
N ILE A 16 -0.95 13.28 -26.38
CA ILE A 16 -0.64 14.70 -26.14
C ILE A 16 0.79 15.05 -26.53
N ASP A 17 1.38 14.26 -27.45
CA ASP A 17 2.72 14.47 -28.01
C ASP A 17 3.83 14.61 -26.97
N PHE A 18 3.76 13.78 -25.92
CA PHE A 18 4.74 13.75 -24.82
C PHE A 18 4.97 15.12 -24.16
N ASP A 19 3.90 15.79 -23.75
CA ASP A 19 4.00 17.07 -23.04
C ASP A 19 5.07 17.02 -21.95
N PRO A 20 6.13 17.87 -22.02
CA PRO A 20 7.26 17.82 -21.10
C PRO A 20 6.88 18.06 -19.64
N GLU A 21 5.88 18.90 -19.35
CA GLU A 21 5.43 19.18 -17.98
C GLU A 21 4.74 17.96 -17.36
N ILE A 22 3.95 17.24 -18.16
CA ILE A 22 3.28 16.02 -17.70
C ILE A 22 4.27 14.87 -17.63
N LEU A 23 5.23 14.78 -18.56
CA LEU A 23 6.25 13.74 -18.56
C LEU A 23 7.14 13.83 -17.30
N GLU A 24 7.44 15.04 -16.80
CA GLU A 24 8.28 15.26 -15.63
C GLU A 24 7.67 14.63 -14.36
N ASN A 25 6.34 14.54 -14.26
CA ASN A 25 5.66 13.86 -13.13
C ASN A 25 5.98 12.37 -13.02
N TYR A 26 6.51 11.76 -14.08
CA TYR A 26 6.90 10.34 -14.12
C TYR A 26 8.41 10.14 -14.06
N ARG A 27 9.18 11.23 -13.93
CA ARG A 27 10.64 11.18 -13.88
C ARG A 27 11.12 10.56 -12.57
N ILE A 28 12.07 9.64 -12.69
CA ILE A 28 12.79 9.06 -11.57
C ILE A 28 14.24 9.51 -11.62
N ASP A 29 14.75 9.97 -10.50
CA ASP A 29 16.19 10.19 -10.34
C ASP A 29 16.89 8.82 -10.29
N PRO A 30 17.89 8.57 -11.15
CA PRO A 30 18.66 7.32 -11.13
C PRO A 30 19.31 7.04 -9.77
N SER A 31 19.66 8.09 -9.01
CA SER A 31 20.23 7.97 -7.65
C SER A 31 19.21 7.48 -6.63
N GLU A 32 17.93 7.85 -6.75
CA GLU A 32 16.84 7.30 -5.91
C GLU A 32 16.66 5.80 -6.14
N ARG A 33 16.87 5.32 -7.38
CA ARG A 33 16.78 3.91 -7.72
C ARG A 33 17.93 3.09 -7.10
N LEU A 34 19.12 3.65 -7.01
CA LEU A 34 20.28 3.03 -6.36
C LEU A 34 20.11 3.02 -4.84
N GLN A 35 19.56 4.08 -4.26
CA GLN A 35 19.27 4.15 -2.81
C GLN A 35 18.15 3.19 -2.39
N THR A 36 17.25 2.83 -3.30
CA THR A 36 16.17 1.86 -3.03
C THR A 36 16.65 0.41 -3.10
N GLN A 37 17.76 0.14 -3.78
CA GLN A 37 18.38 -1.20 -3.89
C GLN A 37 19.54 -1.44 -2.93
N GLU A 38 20.26 -0.38 -2.50
CA GLU A 38 21.32 -0.49 -1.51
C GLU A 38 20.72 -0.24 -0.11
N GLN A 39 20.37 -1.34 0.57
CA GLN A 39 20.25 -1.44 2.02
C GLN A 39 19.50 -0.29 2.69
N ARG A 40 18.17 -0.24 2.57
CA ARG A 40 17.42 0.18 3.73
C ARG A 40 17.63 -0.90 4.81
N GLN A 41 18.68 -0.77 5.62
CA GLN A 41 18.63 -1.25 6.99
C GLN A 41 17.42 -0.55 7.60
N PHE A 42 16.32 -1.27 7.67
CA PHE A 42 15.09 -0.72 8.20
C PHE A 42 15.31 -0.63 9.71
N GLU A 43 15.78 0.53 10.17
CA GLU A 43 15.87 0.79 11.59
C GLU A 43 14.43 0.93 12.12
N PRO A 44 14.04 0.12 13.11
CA PRO A 44 12.71 0.21 13.67
C PRO A 44 12.53 1.59 14.32
N LEU A 45 11.34 2.17 14.16
CA LEU A 45 10.96 3.41 14.81
C LEU A 45 11.10 3.27 16.34
N ASP A 46 11.62 4.32 16.98
CA ASP A 46 11.76 4.37 18.44
C ASP A 46 10.41 4.60 19.11
N VAL A 47 9.75 3.52 19.51
CA VAL A 47 8.40 3.54 20.11
C VAL A 47 8.33 4.32 21.43
N THR A 48 9.46 4.68 22.04
CA THR A 48 9.48 5.54 23.24
C THR A 48 9.10 6.98 22.94
N LYS A 49 9.14 7.37 21.67
CA LYS A 49 8.78 8.71 21.18
C LYS A 49 7.31 8.87 20.80
N ILE A 50 6.45 7.89 21.13
CA ILE A 50 5.01 7.98 20.86
C ILE A 50 4.42 9.16 21.65
N ASP A 51 3.69 10.05 20.94
CA ASP A 51 2.94 11.15 21.55
C ASP A 51 1.70 10.59 22.28
N LEU A 52 1.84 10.42 23.59
CA LEU A 52 0.79 9.90 24.46
C LEU A 52 -0.42 10.82 24.54
N ALA A 53 -0.21 12.15 24.46
CA ALA A 53 -1.31 13.12 24.54
C ALA A 53 -2.18 13.09 23.26
N ASP A 54 -1.56 12.94 22.08
CA ASP A 54 -2.27 12.74 20.81
C ASP A 54 -3.02 11.41 20.81
N MET A 55 -2.39 10.36 21.34
CA MET A 55 -3.00 9.04 21.43
C MET A 55 -4.24 9.03 22.35
N GLU A 56 -4.16 9.72 23.49
CA GLU A 56 -5.29 9.84 24.43
C GLU A 56 -6.50 10.58 23.82
N LYS A 57 -6.25 11.64 23.03
CA LYS A 57 -7.31 12.36 22.29
C LYS A 57 -8.06 11.45 21.32
N LYS A 58 -7.35 10.47 20.73
CA LYS A 58 -7.92 9.46 19.85
C LYS A 58 -8.58 8.31 20.60
N GLY A 59 -8.54 8.35 21.95
CA GLY A 59 -9.10 7.32 22.81
C GLY A 59 -8.46 5.97 22.63
N ILE A 60 -7.15 5.95 22.32
CA ILE A 60 -6.32 4.75 22.18
C ILE A 60 -5.50 4.61 23.45
N ARG A 61 -5.49 3.42 24.05
CA ARG A 61 -4.70 3.14 25.25
C ARG A 61 -3.42 2.42 24.88
N MET A 62 -2.33 2.68 25.63
CA MET A 62 -1.04 2.04 25.37
C MET A 62 -1.15 0.51 25.49
N GLU A 63 -1.90 0.00 26.46
CA GLU A 63 -2.10 -1.44 26.67
C GLU A 63 -2.74 -2.15 25.48
N ASP A 64 -3.58 -1.44 24.68
CA ASP A 64 -4.24 -2.00 23.51
C ASP A 64 -3.31 -2.08 22.28
N ILE A 65 -2.29 -1.22 22.23
CA ILE A 65 -1.32 -1.19 21.11
C ILE A 65 0.00 -1.92 21.44
N GLU A 66 0.33 -2.13 22.72
CA GLU A 66 1.57 -2.76 23.16
C GLU A 66 1.86 -4.10 22.44
N PRO A 67 0.90 -5.03 22.25
CA PRO A 67 1.13 -6.28 21.53
C PRO A 67 1.50 -6.08 20.05
N HIS A 68 1.24 -4.90 19.51
CA HIS A 68 1.41 -4.56 18.10
C HIS A 68 2.64 -3.68 17.84
N LEU A 69 3.26 -3.10 18.87
CA LEU A 69 4.36 -2.13 18.75
C LEU A 69 5.51 -2.64 17.89
N LYS A 70 5.87 -3.92 18.04
CA LYS A 70 6.92 -4.51 17.21
C LYS A 70 6.61 -4.44 15.71
N ALA A 71 5.39 -4.76 15.29
CA ALA A 71 5.01 -4.66 13.88
C ALA A 71 4.94 -3.20 13.44
N MET A 72 4.40 -2.33 14.29
CA MET A 72 4.24 -0.91 14.01
C MET A 72 5.59 -0.19 13.91
N SER A 73 6.59 -0.54 14.72
CA SER A 73 7.94 0.02 14.62
C SER A 73 8.63 -0.30 13.30
N TYR A 74 8.24 -1.39 12.63
CA TYR A 74 8.70 -1.73 11.29
C TYR A 74 7.82 -1.15 10.16
N GLY A 75 7.00 -0.13 10.45
CA GLY A 75 6.16 0.55 9.45
C GLY A 75 4.88 -0.21 9.07
N HIS A 76 4.54 -1.29 9.80
CA HIS A 76 3.30 -2.02 9.57
C HIS A 76 2.15 -1.44 10.40
N LYS A 77 0.92 -1.71 10.00
CA LYS A 77 -0.25 -1.50 10.85
C LYS A 77 -0.30 -2.58 11.95
N SER A 78 -1.04 -2.31 13.02
CA SER A 78 -1.32 -3.30 14.07
C SER A 78 -1.77 -4.64 13.47
N ASN A 79 -1.37 -5.75 14.09
CA ASN A 79 -1.70 -7.11 13.63
C ASN A 79 -3.16 -7.53 13.92
N GLY A 80 -3.98 -6.59 14.36
CA GLY A 80 -5.39 -6.79 14.71
C GLY A 80 -6.10 -5.48 14.87
N LEU A 81 -7.38 -5.55 15.21
CA LEU A 81 -8.20 -4.40 15.53
C LEU A 81 -7.89 -3.92 16.95
N VAL A 82 -7.82 -2.61 17.11
CA VAL A 82 -7.67 -1.89 18.38
C VAL A 82 -8.97 -1.14 18.64
N GLU A 83 -9.49 -1.24 19.86
CA GLU A 83 -10.65 -0.46 20.30
C GLU A 83 -10.22 1.00 20.52
N MET A 84 -11.05 1.93 20.08
CA MET A 84 -10.77 3.36 20.12
C MET A 84 -12.02 4.14 20.52
N ASN A 85 -11.82 5.24 21.26
CA ASN A 85 -12.88 6.11 21.69
C ASN A 85 -12.53 7.58 21.38
N PRO A 86 -12.37 7.94 20.09
CA PRO A 86 -11.99 9.30 19.73
C PRO A 86 -13.03 10.31 20.19
N GLU A 87 -12.53 11.47 20.60
CA GLU A 87 -13.36 12.63 20.91
C GLU A 87 -13.64 13.40 19.62
N LEU A 88 -14.92 13.62 19.35
CA LEU A 88 -15.39 14.42 18.23
C LEU A 88 -15.29 15.91 18.55
N GLU A 89 -15.39 16.79 17.53
CA GLU A 89 -15.34 18.25 17.68
C GLU A 89 -16.40 18.81 18.64
N ASN A 90 -17.51 18.10 18.81
CA ASN A 90 -18.59 18.48 19.76
C ASN A 90 -18.38 17.94 21.19
N GLY A 91 -17.20 17.37 21.48
CA GLY A 91 -16.85 16.78 22.77
C GLY A 91 -17.46 15.41 23.08
N MET A 92 -18.23 14.83 22.15
CA MET A 92 -18.75 13.48 22.30
C MET A 92 -17.66 12.45 21.97
N ARG A 93 -17.66 11.34 22.71
CA ARG A 93 -16.79 10.18 22.41
C ARG A 93 -17.59 9.10 21.70
N VAL A 94 -17.01 8.53 20.66
CA VAL A 94 -17.64 7.47 19.86
C VAL A 94 -16.80 6.21 19.99
N SER A 95 -17.43 5.12 20.44
CA SER A 95 -16.76 3.82 20.44
C SER A 95 -16.65 3.28 19.02
N THR A 96 -15.44 2.97 18.62
CA THR A 96 -15.12 2.41 17.31
C THR A 96 -13.92 1.48 17.43
N LYS A 97 -13.55 0.86 16.32
CA LYS A 97 -12.37 -0.01 16.23
C LYS A 97 -11.67 0.21 14.90
N GLY A 98 -10.43 -0.20 14.82
CA GLY A 98 -9.65 -0.10 13.60
C GLY A 98 -8.25 -0.65 13.79
N ARG A 99 -7.41 -0.48 12.79
CA ARG A 99 -5.97 -0.71 12.91
C ARG A 99 -5.28 0.62 13.18
N VAL A 100 -4.08 0.54 13.70
CA VAL A 100 -3.23 1.71 13.97
C VAL A 100 -1.85 1.52 13.36
N SER A 101 -1.23 2.62 12.94
CA SER A 101 0.16 2.67 12.49
C SER A 101 0.90 3.81 13.19
N LEU A 102 2.23 3.84 13.06
CA LEU A 102 3.07 4.94 13.55
C LEU A 102 3.51 5.80 12.37
N GLU A 103 3.50 7.10 12.57
CA GLU A 103 3.98 8.09 11.62
C GLU A 103 4.96 9.03 12.33
N GLU A 104 6.18 9.14 11.79
CA GLU A 104 7.18 10.05 12.32
C GLU A 104 6.86 11.48 11.92
N GLN A 105 6.87 12.38 12.90
CA GLN A 105 6.64 13.80 12.71
C GLN A 105 7.97 14.54 12.48
N ALA A 106 7.90 15.78 12.00
CA ALA A 106 9.08 16.60 11.71
C ALA A 106 9.97 16.86 12.94
N ASP A 107 9.42 16.79 14.14
CA ASP A 107 10.14 16.93 15.42
C ASP A 107 10.74 15.60 15.93
N GLY A 108 10.54 14.52 15.18
CA GLY A 108 11.00 13.17 15.53
C GLY A 108 10.10 12.44 16.53
N SER A 109 8.96 13.02 16.94
CA SER A 109 7.93 12.30 17.70
C SER A 109 7.17 11.31 16.80
N LEU A 110 6.53 10.32 17.41
CA LEU A 110 5.69 9.36 16.70
C LEU A 110 4.21 9.59 17.01
N ARG A 111 3.45 9.84 15.95
CA ARG A 111 1.99 9.93 16.03
C ARG A 111 1.35 8.58 15.74
N VAL A 112 0.35 8.19 16.54
CA VAL A 112 -0.48 7.03 16.26
C VAL A 112 -1.58 7.43 15.27
N VAL A 113 -1.60 6.77 14.10
CA VAL A 113 -2.57 7.03 13.02
C VAL A 113 -3.64 5.94 13.03
N PRO A 114 -4.91 6.28 13.32
CA PRO A 114 -6.00 5.33 13.28
C PRO A 114 -6.48 5.07 11.85
N HIS A 115 -6.77 3.80 11.54
CA HIS A 115 -7.43 3.33 10.33
C HIS A 115 -8.74 2.70 10.76
N TYR A 116 -9.80 3.51 10.76
CA TYR A 116 -11.10 3.10 11.30
C TYR A 116 -11.74 1.99 10.49
N TRP A 117 -12.36 1.05 11.17
CA TRP A 117 -13.15 0.01 10.55
C TRP A 117 -14.36 0.61 9.81
N GLN A 118 -14.62 0.08 8.63
CA GLN A 118 -15.77 0.42 7.79
C GLN A 118 -16.60 -0.84 7.53
N GLU A 119 -17.90 -0.71 7.50
CA GLU A 119 -18.79 -1.83 7.15
C GLU A 119 -18.53 -2.28 5.71
N ARG A 120 -18.31 -1.34 4.80
CA ARG A 120 -18.01 -1.55 3.39
C ARG A 120 -16.88 -0.63 2.95
N PRO A 121 -16.05 -1.07 2.00
CA PRO A 121 -15.06 -0.18 1.42
C PRO A 121 -15.75 0.95 0.65
N ASP A 122 -15.27 2.17 0.81
CA ASP A 122 -15.69 3.31 0.00
C ASP A 122 -14.91 3.29 -1.32
N LEU A 123 -15.57 2.84 -2.39
CA LEU A 123 -15.00 2.74 -3.74
C LEU A 123 -15.46 3.88 -4.67
N ASP A 124 -16.37 4.73 -4.22
CA ASP A 124 -16.94 5.81 -5.03
C ASP A 124 -16.27 7.15 -4.76
N ALA A 125 -15.64 7.33 -3.61
CA ALA A 125 -14.83 8.49 -3.33
C ALA A 125 -13.45 8.41 -4.02
N PRO A 126 -12.85 9.57 -4.37
CA PRO A 126 -11.48 9.61 -4.86
C PRO A 126 -10.51 9.03 -3.84
N PHE A 127 -9.70 8.05 -4.26
CA PHE A 127 -8.65 7.47 -3.45
C PHE A 127 -7.30 8.05 -3.89
N HIS A 128 -6.63 8.79 -3.01
CA HIS A 128 -5.41 9.53 -3.36
C HIS A 128 -5.53 10.30 -4.68
N GLY A 129 -6.60 11.11 -4.80
CA GLY A 129 -6.85 11.96 -5.96
C GLY A 129 -7.42 11.26 -7.20
N VAL A 130 -7.60 9.93 -7.17
CA VAL A 130 -8.01 9.13 -8.34
C VAL A 130 -9.32 8.41 -8.08
N LEU A 131 -10.28 8.57 -9.01
CA LEU A 131 -11.49 7.74 -9.04
C LEU A 131 -11.15 6.38 -9.64
N LEU A 132 -11.53 5.32 -8.91
CA LEU A 132 -11.37 3.96 -9.40
C LEU A 132 -12.36 3.70 -10.53
N ASP A 133 -11.91 3.02 -11.58
CA ASP A 133 -12.78 2.57 -12.65
C ASP A 133 -13.60 1.33 -12.25
N GLU A 134 -14.63 1.01 -13.01
CA GLU A 134 -15.56 -0.07 -12.70
C GLU A 134 -14.89 -1.46 -12.68
N GLU A 135 -13.84 -1.66 -13.46
CA GLU A 135 -13.07 -2.90 -13.45
C GLU A 135 -12.33 -3.07 -12.11
N ALA A 136 -11.60 -2.03 -11.66
CA ALA A 136 -10.91 -2.03 -10.38
C ALA A 136 -11.89 -2.21 -9.21
N LYS A 137 -13.03 -1.52 -9.22
CA LYS A 137 -14.10 -1.68 -8.22
C LYS A 137 -14.62 -3.12 -8.17
N THR A 138 -14.92 -3.69 -9.32
CA THR A 138 -15.40 -5.08 -9.43
C THR A 138 -14.37 -6.07 -8.90
N ASN A 139 -13.09 -5.89 -9.27
CA ASN A 139 -12.00 -6.73 -8.79
C ASN A 139 -11.81 -6.60 -7.27
N LEU A 140 -11.81 -5.37 -6.73
CA LEU A 140 -11.71 -5.11 -5.30
C LEU A 140 -12.83 -5.80 -4.52
N MET A 141 -14.05 -5.74 -4.99
CA MET A 141 -15.19 -6.41 -4.33
C MET A 141 -15.10 -7.93 -4.38
N ASN A 142 -14.60 -8.50 -5.48
CA ASN A 142 -14.56 -9.96 -5.67
C ASN A 142 -13.31 -10.61 -5.08
N THR A 143 -12.15 -9.93 -5.18
CA THR A 143 -10.84 -10.50 -4.85
C THR A 143 -10.09 -9.72 -3.77
N ARG A 144 -10.59 -8.55 -3.38
CA ARG A 144 -9.96 -7.55 -2.49
C ARG A 144 -8.70 -6.91 -3.07
N HIS A 145 -8.45 -7.05 -4.38
CA HIS A 145 -7.34 -6.44 -5.11
C HIS A 145 -7.86 -5.79 -6.38
N ALA A 146 -7.29 -4.64 -6.77
CA ALA A 146 -7.73 -3.92 -7.98
C ALA A 146 -7.46 -4.69 -9.28
N GLY A 147 -6.56 -5.68 -9.26
CA GLY A 147 -6.21 -6.50 -10.43
C GLY A 147 -5.32 -5.79 -11.45
N LYS A 148 -4.94 -4.56 -11.18
CA LYS A 148 -4.05 -3.74 -12.01
C LYS A 148 -3.30 -2.72 -11.18
N VAL A 149 -2.23 -2.17 -11.75
CA VAL A 149 -1.51 -1.03 -11.18
C VAL A 149 -2.29 0.25 -11.45
N ILE A 150 -2.40 1.11 -10.45
CA ILE A 150 -3.10 2.39 -10.52
C ILE A 150 -2.11 3.49 -10.10
N ASP A 151 -2.04 4.57 -10.89
CA ASP A 151 -1.23 5.73 -10.55
C ASP A 151 -1.98 6.59 -9.53
N LEU A 152 -1.46 6.66 -8.30
CA LEU A 152 -2.03 7.40 -7.18
C LEU A 152 -1.17 8.60 -6.80
N GLU A 153 -1.78 9.67 -6.37
CA GLU A 153 -1.09 10.84 -5.82
C GLU A 153 -0.83 10.62 -4.32
N LEU A 154 0.25 9.88 -3.98
CA LEU A 154 0.64 9.66 -2.58
C LEU A 154 1.32 10.90 -1.97
N GLU A 155 2.00 11.68 -2.78
CA GLU A 155 2.59 12.97 -2.45
C GLU A 155 2.00 14.03 -3.37
N PRO A 156 1.76 15.27 -2.90
CA PRO A 156 1.19 16.34 -3.72
C PRO A 156 1.95 16.53 -5.04
N GLY A 157 1.25 16.45 -6.17
CA GLY A 157 1.79 16.61 -7.51
C GLY A 157 2.62 15.46 -8.05
N LYS A 158 2.76 14.34 -7.30
CA LYS A 158 3.55 13.17 -7.74
C LYS A 158 2.69 11.92 -7.87
N LEU A 159 2.56 11.43 -9.09
CA LEU A 159 1.88 10.17 -9.37
C LEU A 159 2.82 8.99 -9.08
N THR A 160 2.33 8.04 -8.30
CA THR A 160 3.08 6.83 -7.91
C THR A 160 2.30 5.60 -8.35
N PRO A 161 2.90 4.72 -9.17
CA PRO A 161 2.28 3.43 -9.53
C PRO A 161 2.11 2.55 -8.30
N CYS A 162 0.86 2.16 -8.00
CA CYS A 162 0.51 1.39 -6.80
C CYS A 162 -0.34 0.17 -7.13
N TYR A 163 -0.14 -0.90 -6.38
CA TYR A 163 -1.17 -1.91 -6.18
C TYR A 163 -2.18 -1.37 -5.17
N VAL A 164 -3.46 -1.61 -5.43
CA VAL A 164 -4.54 -1.23 -4.51
C VAL A 164 -5.26 -2.47 -4.02
N SER A 165 -5.41 -2.58 -2.73
CA SER A 165 -6.12 -3.67 -2.08
C SER A 165 -7.07 -3.16 -1.00
N ILE A 166 -7.94 -4.03 -0.49
CA ILE A 166 -8.79 -3.73 0.66
C ILE A 166 -8.21 -4.44 1.88
N ASP A 167 -7.91 -3.70 2.94
CA ASP A 167 -7.47 -4.27 4.22
C ASP A 167 -8.57 -5.18 4.79
N LYS A 168 -8.19 -6.41 5.11
CA LYS A 168 -9.12 -7.45 5.58
C LYS A 168 -9.77 -7.16 6.93
N TRP A 169 -9.15 -6.29 7.73
CA TRP A 169 -9.59 -5.99 9.09
C TRP A 169 -10.46 -4.74 9.15
N THR A 170 -10.15 -3.74 8.32
CA THR A 170 -10.78 -2.42 8.39
C THR A 170 -11.72 -2.14 7.22
N ASN A 171 -11.65 -2.91 6.15
CA ASN A 171 -12.29 -2.64 4.86
C ASN A 171 -11.88 -1.30 4.22
N THR A 172 -10.74 -0.74 4.61
CA THR A 172 -10.17 0.45 3.97
C THR A 172 -9.33 0.09 2.75
N LEU A 173 -9.25 1.00 1.79
CA LEU A 173 -8.32 0.87 0.66
C LEU A 173 -6.88 1.08 1.14
N GLU A 174 -5.96 0.27 0.60
CA GLU A 174 -4.54 0.29 0.91
C GLU A 174 -3.72 0.41 -0.37
N PRO A 175 -2.91 1.46 -0.51
CA PRO A 175 -1.97 1.59 -1.60
C PRO A 175 -0.65 0.90 -1.23
N MET A 176 -0.05 0.20 -2.16
CA MET A 176 1.31 -0.32 -2.05
C MET A 176 2.10 0.08 -3.28
N PRO A 177 3.07 0.99 -3.18
CA PRO A 177 3.90 1.38 -4.30
C PRO A 177 4.60 0.18 -4.95
N VAL A 178 4.54 0.09 -6.27
CA VAL A 178 5.17 -1.00 -7.04
C VAL A 178 6.68 -1.05 -6.80
N SER A 179 7.30 0.11 -6.53
CA SER A 179 8.72 0.22 -6.22
C SER A 179 9.15 -0.49 -4.93
N LEU A 180 8.23 -0.70 -4.00
CA LEU A 180 8.51 -1.40 -2.74
C LEU A 180 8.45 -2.92 -2.88
N LEU A 181 7.92 -3.44 -4.00
CA LEU A 181 7.84 -4.88 -4.23
C LEU A 181 9.14 -5.41 -4.83
N GLU A 182 9.77 -6.34 -4.14
CA GLU A 182 10.90 -7.08 -4.69
C GLU A 182 10.42 -8.00 -5.83
N LYS A 183 10.81 -7.67 -7.05
CA LYS A 183 10.45 -8.47 -8.23
C LYS A 183 11.32 -9.71 -8.30
N ARG A 184 10.71 -10.88 -8.14
CA ARG A 184 11.38 -12.17 -8.22
C ARG A 184 11.08 -12.84 -9.55
N ALA A 185 12.13 -13.29 -10.25
CA ALA A 185 11.97 -14.10 -11.45
C ALA A 185 11.52 -15.54 -11.14
N ARG A 186 11.52 -15.93 -9.86
CA ARG A 186 11.19 -17.28 -9.42
C ARG A 186 10.28 -17.25 -8.20
N ILE A 187 9.17 -17.98 -8.26
CA ILE A 187 8.21 -18.11 -7.16
C ILE A 187 8.03 -19.59 -6.83
N LYS A 188 8.30 -19.99 -5.57
CA LYS A 188 8.16 -21.38 -5.10
C LYS A 188 8.79 -22.38 -6.05
N GLU A 189 10.02 -22.14 -6.46
CA GLU A 189 10.83 -22.96 -7.38
C GLU A 189 10.34 -23.01 -8.84
N ALA A 190 9.28 -22.29 -9.19
CA ALA A 190 8.83 -22.12 -10.57
C ALA A 190 9.36 -20.81 -11.15
N ASP A 191 9.93 -20.88 -12.35
CA ASP A 191 10.46 -19.72 -13.05
C ASP A 191 9.34 -18.97 -13.77
N LEU A 192 9.38 -17.65 -13.66
CA LEU A 192 8.52 -16.75 -14.44
C LEU A 192 9.32 -16.22 -15.63
N SER A 193 8.84 -16.49 -16.85
CA SER A 193 9.37 -15.82 -18.04
C SER A 193 9.21 -14.30 -17.94
N GLU A 194 10.01 -13.54 -18.67
CA GLU A 194 9.96 -12.06 -18.65
C GLU A 194 8.53 -11.53 -18.93
N GLY A 195 7.82 -12.09 -19.92
CA GLY A 195 6.44 -11.73 -20.21
C GLY A 195 5.50 -12.00 -19.03
N LYS A 196 5.59 -13.20 -18.40
CA LYS A 196 4.82 -13.52 -17.19
C LYS A 196 5.17 -12.62 -16.00
N GLN A 197 6.45 -12.19 -15.88
CA GLN A 197 6.84 -11.22 -14.85
C GLN A 197 6.20 -9.85 -15.10
N MET A 198 6.20 -9.38 -16.35
CA MET A 198 5.56 -8.11 -16.70
C MET A 198 4.06 -8.15 -16.38
N ASP A 199 3.37 -9.19 -16.78
CA ASP A 199 1.93 -9.35 -16.52
C ASP A 199 1.64 -9.45 -15.02
N PHE A 200 2.39 -10.29 -14.28
CA PHE A 200 2.20 -10.49 -12.85
C PHE A 200 2.45 -9.23 -12.04
N TYR A 201 3.60 -8.56 -12.28
CA TYR A 201 3.94 -7.32 -11.59
C TYR A 201 3.19 -6.09 -12.13
N GLY A 202 2.47 -6.24 -13.23
CA GLY A 202 1.46 -5.30 -13.70
C GLY A 202 0.10 -5.45 -12.99
N GLY A 203 -0.03 -6.45 -12.09
CA GLY A 203 -1.29 -6.78 -11.40
C GLY A 203 -2.15 -7.80 -12.13
N GLY A 204 -1.66 -8.32 -13.26
CA GLY A 204 -2.35 -9.33 -14.06
C GLY A 204 -2.31 -10.73 -13.42
N LYS A 205 -3.17 -11.60 -13.91
CA LYS A 205 -3.25 -13.01 -13.51
C LYS A 205 -2.40 -13.87 -14.45
N VAL A 206 -1.43 -14.60 -13.90
CA VAL A 206 -0.53 -15.47 -14.68
C VAL A 206 -0.57 -16.91 -14.20
N LEU A 207 -0.32 -17.84 -15.12
CA LEU A 207 -0.18 -19.27 -14.81
C LEU A 207 1.26 -19.53 -14.33
N LEU A 208 1.40 -19.95 -13.06
CA LEU A 208 2.64 -20.46 -12.49
C LEU A 208 2.67 -21.97 -12.65
N GLU A 209 3.54 -22.48 -13.52
CA GLU A 209 3.66 -23.89 -13.85
C GLU A 209 4.73 -24.58 -12.98
N GLY A 210 4.43 -25.77 -12.52
CA GLY A 210 5.38 -26.62 -11.80
C GLY A 210 5.84 -26.08 -10.44
N TYR A 211 5.04 -25.20 -9.78
CA TYR A 211 5.42 -24.73 -8.45
C TYR A 211 5.37 -25.83 -7.39
N THR A 212 6.27 -25.77 -6.43
CA THR A 212 6.32 -26.75 -5.33
C THR A 212 5.34 -26.33 -4.22
N THR A 213 4.38 -27.21 -3.91
CA THR A 213 3.45 -27.03 -2.80
C THR A 213 4.18 -27.21 -1.46
N ARG A 214 3.55 -26.78 -0.36
CA ARG A 214 4.09 -26.98 1.00
C ARG A 214 4.31 -28.46 1.36
N ALA A 215 3.56 -29.38 0.70
CA ALA A 215 3.70 -30.83 0.87
C ALA A 215 4.71 -31.46 -0.10
N GLY A 216 5.47 -30.66 -0.88
CA GLY A 216 6.53 -31.12 -1.78
C GLY A 216 6.05 -31.57 -3.17
N TYR A 217 4.78 -31.45 -3.50
CA TYR A 217 4.27 -31.82 -4.82
C TYR A 217 4.33 -30.67 -5.81
N LYS A 218 4.63 -30.96 -7.07
CA LYS A 218 4.54 -29.99 -8.15
C LYS A 218 3.11 -29.85 -8.66
N ARG A 219 2.67 -28.61 -8.84
CA ARG A 219 1.35 -28.25 -9.37
C ARG A 219 1.41 -26.97 -10.18
N ASP A 220 0.38 -26.74 -10.98
CA ASP A 220 0.15 -25.48 -11.65
C ASP A 220 -0.93 -24.69 -10.90
N ALA A 221 -0.78 -23.38 -10.84
CA ALA A 221 -1.79 -22.50 -10.28
C ALA A 221 -1.75 -21.13 -10.94
N TYR A 222 -2.89 -20.49 -10.99
CA TYR A 222 -2.93 -19.07 -11.29
C TYR A 222 -2.54 -18.27 -10.05
N ILE A 223 -1.70 -17.26 -10.25
CA ILE A 223 -1.31 -16.27 -9.25
C ILE A 223 -1.67 -14.87 -9.74
N GLN A 224 -1.98 -14.00 -8.80
CA GLN A 224 -2.30 -12.58 -9.05
C GLN A 224 -1.81 -11.76 -7.87
#